data_0b4754be27d4d4048993d3702c33d07d
#
_entry.id   0b4754be27d4d4048993d3702c33d07d
#
_cell.length_a   1.000
_cell.length_b   1.000
_cell.length_c   1.000
_cell.angle_alpha   90.00
_cell.angle_beta   90.00
_cell.angle_gamma   90.00
#
_symmetry.space_group_name_H-M   'P 1'
#
loop_
_entity.id
_entity.type
_entity.pdbx_description
1 polymer ?
#
loop_
_entity_poly.entity_id
_entity_poly.type
_entity_poly.pdbx_seq_one_letter_code
_entity_poly.pdbx_strand_id
1 'polypeptide(L)'
;MDRIDASLIALRRILRATDLFGRELARSVELTAPQFRVLQIIAGSEHCTAKAISQQMRISQATVTSLVDKLVRKEMAVREKSQTDRRQTDISVTAKGRQAIAEAPDPLQQRFVRKFEAMEDWEQAGLIAALERVAAMLDAEDIDAAPVLDTGESLTTS
;
A
#
# COMPACT_ATOMS: atom_id res chain seq x y z
N MET A 1 13.42 -5.24 -32.29
CA MET A 1 13.29 -5.75 -30.91
C MET A 1 12.23 -6.82 -30.89
N ASP A 2 12.58 -7.99 -30.41
CA ASP A 2 11.64 -9.09 -30.28
C ASP A 2 10.50 -8.74 -29.29
N ARG A 3 9.32 -9.35 -29.49
CA ARG A 3 8.16 -9.18 -28.59
C ARG A 3 8.44 -9.64 -27.18
N ILE A 4 9.25 -10.67 -27.03
CA ILE A 4 9.70 -11.18 -25.73
C ILE A 4 10.51 -10.10 -25.01
N ASP A 5 11.51 -9.54 -25.68
CA ASP A 5 12.35 -8.47 -25.13
C ASP A 5 11.52 -7.26 -24.73
N ALA A 6 10.57 -6.84 -25.58
CA ALA A 6 9.67 -5.73 -25.28
C ALA A 6 8.84 -5.98 -24.02
N SER A 7 8.31 -7.19 -23.84
CA SER A 7 7.53 -7.57 -22.67
C SER A 7 8.37 -7.58 -21.40
N LEU A 8 9.56 -8.17 -21.46
CA LEU A 8 10.48 -8.20 -20.32
C LEU A 8 10.97 -6.80 -19.91
N ILE A 9 11.21 -5.91 -20.90
CA ILE A 9 11.56 -4.52 -20.62
C ILE A 9 10.41 -3.80 -19.92
N ALA A 10 9.16 -3.98 -20.37
CA ALA A 10 7.99 -3.37 -19.75
C ALA A 10 7.83 -3.83 -18.30
N LEU A 11 7.91 -5.15 -18.06
CA LEU A 11 7.85 -5.73 -16.72
C LEU A 11 8.95 -5.18 -15.81
N ARG A 12 10.19 -5.14 -16.31
CA ARG A 12 11.33 -4.59 -15.56
C ARG A 12 11.14 -3.11 -15.21
N ARG A 13 10.54 -2.32 -16.11
CA ARG A 13 10.22 -0.91 -15.84
C ARG A 13 9.22 -0.78 -14.71
N ILE A 14 8.19 -1.65 -14.64
CA ILE A 14 7.21 -1.67 -13.56
C ILE A 14 7.91 -1.97 -12.23
N LEU A 15 8.69 -3.06 -12.18
CA LEU A 15 9.43 -3.44 -10.97
C LEU A 15 10.39 -2.33 -10.53
N ARG A 16 11.08 -1.70 -11.47
CA ARG A 16 12.01 -0.60 -11.17
C ARG A 16 11.28 0.64 -10.64
N ALA A 17 10.09 0.95 -11.15
CA ALA A 17 9.30 2.08 -10.68
C ALA A 17 8.86 1.89 -9.21
N THR A 18 8.44 0.68 -8.82
CA THR A 18 8.08 0.36 -7.44
C THR A 18 9.27 0.44 -6.50
N ASP A 19 10.43 -0.08 -6.91
CA ASP A 19 11.67 -0.03 -6.14
C ASP A 19 12.14 1.43 -5.90
N LEU A 20 12.15 2.24 -6.94
CA LEU A 20 12.53 3.66 -6.84
C LEU A 20 11.58 4.44 -5.92
N PHE A 21 10.28 4.21 -6.03
CA PHE A 21 9.31 4.85 -5.14
C PHE A 21 9.52 4.45 -3.68
N GLY A 22 9.72 3.16 -3.41
CA GLY A 22 9.99 2.65 -2.05
C GLY A 22 11.23 3.28 -1.43
N ARG A 23 12.32 3.42 -2.20
CA ARG A 23 13.55 4.10 -1.75
C ARG A 23 13.35 5.58 -1.47
N GLU A 24 12.62 6.27 -2.34
CA GLU A 24 12.31 7.69 -2.17
C GLU A 24 11.45 7.93 -0.92
N LEU A 25 10.45 7.10 -0.70
CA LEU A 25 9.59 7.14 0.48
C LEU A 25 10.40 6.89 1.77
N ALA A 26 11.25 5.86 1.78
CA ALA A 26 12.12 5.54 2.91
C ALA A 26 13.07 6.68 3.25
N ARG A 27 13.63 7.34 2.23
CA ARG A 27 14.55 8.47 2.41
C ARG A 27 13.86 9.74 2.90
N SER A 28 12.63 10.02 2.43
CA SER A 28 11.93 11.28 2.72
C SER A 28 11.18 11.24 4.06
N VAL A 29 10.53 10.13 4.39
CA VAL A 29 9.67 10.02 5.58
C VAL A 29 9.93 8.78 6.43
N GLU A 30 10.94 8.00 6.09
CA GLU A 30 11.37 6.78 6.82
C GLU A 30 10.26 5.73 6.98
N LEU A 31 9.37 5.63 6.00
CA LEU A 31 8.29 4.66 5.94
C LEU A 31 8.43 3.73 4.74
N THR A 32 7.93 2.50 4.89
CA THR A 32 7.68 1.61 3.76
C THR A 32 6.33 1.97 3.10
N ALA A 33 6.10 1.52 1.88
CA ALA A 33 4.82 1.77 1.18
C ALA A 33 3.61 1.20 1.94
N PRO A 34 3.64 -0.02 2.51
CA PRO A 34 2.54 -0.50 3.36
C PRO A 34 2.30 0.36 4.61
N GLN A 35 3.35 0.77 5.30
CA GLN A 35 3.24 1.67 6.46
C GLN A 35 2.60 3.01 6.06
N PHE A 36 3.06 3.58 4.97
CA PHE A 36 2.53 4.83 4.44
C PHE A 36 1.06 4.70 4.06
N ARG A 37 0.67 3.60 3.43
CA ARG A 37 -0.73 3.33 3.08
C ARG A 37 -1.63 3.22 4.32
N VAL A 38 -1.18 2.51 5.34
CA VAL A 38 -1.89 2.44 6.63
C VAL A 38 -2.05 3.84 7.22
N LEU A 39 -1.00 4.65 7.22
CA LEU A 39 -1.04 6.02 7.71
C LEU A 39 -2.05 6.89 6.95
N GLN A 40 -2.12 6.77 5.63
CA GLN A 40 -3.12 7.46 4.81
C GLN A 40 -4.56 7.05 5.17
N ILE A 41 -4.81 5.75 5.39
CA ILE A 41 -6.12 5.23 5.76
C ILE A 41 -6.54 5.80 7.13
N ILE A 42 -5.63 5.78 8.10
CA ILE A 42 -5.87 6.34 9.43
C ILE A 42 -6.20 7.84 9.33
N ALA A 43 -5.43 8.60 8.56
CA ALA A 43 -5.62 10.04 8.41
C ALA A 43 -6.94 10.41 7.70
N GLY A 44 -7.43 9.54 6.83
CA GLY A 44 -8.67 9.74 6.09
C GLY A 44 -9.94 9.30 6.83
N SER A 45 -9.84 8.81 8.05
CA SER A 45 -10.96 8.27 8.82
C SER A 45 -11.07 8.94 10.19
N GLU A 46 -12.29 9.25 10.62
CA GLU A 46 -12.55 9.77 11.98
C GLU A 46 -12.48 8.66 13.04
N HIS A 47 -12.91 7.45 12.68
CA HIS A 47 -12.91 6.26 13.55
C HIS A 47 -12.30 5.09 12.80
N CYS A 48 -11.01 4.90 12.95
CA CYS A 48 -10.27 3.85 12.25
C CYS A 48 -9.95 2.71 13.21
N THR A 49 -10.32 1.49 12.82
CA THR A 49 -10.00 0.26 13.55
C THR A 49 -9.04 -0.61 12.75
N ALA A 50 -8.32 -1.51 13.44
CA ALA A 50 -7.47 -2.49 12.76
C ALA A 50 -8.26 -3.37 11.77
N LYS A 51 -9.52 -3.69 12.09
CA LYS A 51 -10.41 -4.44 11.21
C LYS A 51 -10.73 -3.65 9.93
N ALA A 52 -11.02 -2.36 10.03
CA ALA A 52 -11.30 -1.51 8.87
C ALA A 52 -10.08 -1.40 7.95
N ILE A 53 -8.89 -1.25 8.51
CA ILE A 53 -7.63 -1.22 7.75
C ILE A 53 -7.40 -2.57 7.06
N SER A 54 -7.57 -3.67 7.79
CA SER A 54 -7.45 -5.04 7.26
C SER A 54 -8.35 -5.26 6.05
N GLN A 55 -9.59 -4.82 6.12
CA GLN A 55 -10.55 -4.94 5.01
C GLN A 55 -10.16 -4.09 3.80
N GLN A 56 -9.73 -2.85 4.02
CA GLN A 56 -9.31 -1.97 2.91
C GLN A 56 -8.02 -2.43 2.23
N MET A 57 -7.08 -2.94 3.00
CA MET A 57 -5.79 -3.40 2.47
C MET A 57 -5.80 -4.87 2.03
N ARG A 58 -6.85 -5.62 2.35
CA ARG A 58 -6.95 -7.07 2.08
C ARG A 58 -5.76 -7.86 2.65
N ILE A 59 -5.38 -7.54 3.86
CA ILE A 59 -4.34 -8.22 4.63
C ILE A 59 -4.89 -8.67 5.97
N SER A 60 -4.18 -9.56 6.67
CA SER A 60 -4.60 -10.04 7.98
C SER A 60 -4.58 -8.93 9.04
N GLN A 61 -5.41 -9.06 10.07
CA GLN A 61 -5.38 -8.14 11.21
C GLN A 61 -4.04 -8.19 11.96
N ALA A 62 -3.39 -9.35 11.99
CA ALA A 62 -2.04 -9.48 12.58
C ALA A 62 -1.01 -8.62 11.85
N THR A 63 -1.05 -8.61 10.52
CA THR A 63 -0.18 -7.76 9.69
C THR A 63 -0.49 -6.27 9.93
N VAL A 64 -1.77 -5.89 9.99
CA VAL A 64 -2.18 -4.51 10.31
C VAL A 64 -1.65 -4.10 11.68
N THR A 65 -1.81 -4.95 12.70
CA THR A 65 -1.31 -4.69 14.06
C THR A 65 0.20 -4.42 14.04
N SER A 66 0.97 -5.23 13.33
CA SER A 66 2.40 -5.03 13.17
C SER A 66 2.75 -3.71 12.48
N LEU A 67 2.05 -3.34 11.42
CA LEU A 67 2.24 -2.07 10.72
C LEU A 67 1.89 -0.87 11.61
N VAL A 68 0.76 -0.95 12.33
CA VAL A 68 0.35 0.10 13.28
C VAL A 68 1.33 0.23 14.44
N ASP A 69 1.84 -0.87 14.98
CA ASP A 69 2.87 -0.85 16.03
C ASP A 69 4.11 -0.07 15.60
N LYS A 70 4.54 -0.25 14.36
CA LYS A 70 5.68 0.50 13.80
C LYS A 70 5.37 1.99 13.68
N LEU A 71 4.16 2.36 13.26
CA LEU A 71 3.72 3.75 13.19
C LEU A 71 3.61 4.39 14.58
N VAL A 72 3.13 3.67 15.57
CA VAL A 72 3.05 4.12 16.97
C VAL A 72 4.45 4.34 17.54
N ARG A 73 5.39 3.43 17.31
CA ARG A 73 6.79 3.61 17.72
C ARG A 73 7.46 4.82 17.09
N LYS A 74 7.05 5.16 15.87
CA LYS A 74 7.51 6.37 15.17
C LYS A 74 6.74 7.63 15.57
N GLU A 75 5.81 7.52 16.53
CA GLU A 75 4.95 8.62 17.00
C GLU A 75 4.07 9.25 15.90
N MET A 76 3.78 8.51 14.85
CA MET A 76 2.94 8.94 13.73
C MET A 76 1.48 8.54 13.89
N ALA A 77 1.20 7.58 14.76
CA ALA A 77 -0.13 7.12 15.11
C ALA A 77 -0.25 6.87 16.61
N VAL A 78 -1.47 6.92 17.12
CA VAL A 78 -1.82 6.58 18.51
C VAL A 78 -3.02 5.65 18.54
N ARG A 79 -3.07 4.77 19.55
CA ARG A 79 -4.23 3.95 19.86
C ARG A 79 -4.97 4.53 21.04
N GLU A 80 -6.29 4.65 20.91
CA GLU A 80 -7.16 5.11 21.96
C GLU A 80 -8.37 4.17 22.09
N LYS A 81 -8.90 4.02 23.31
CA LYS A 81 -10.16 3.29 23.47
C LYS A 81 -11.29 4.07 22.82
N SER A 82 -12.13 3.39 22.04
CA SER A 82 -13.30 4.02 21.43
C SER A 82 -14.22 4.57 22.53
N GLN A 83 -14.72 5.79 22.32
CA GLN A 83 -15.71 6.41 23.22
C GLN A 83 -17.10 5.81 23.04
N THR A 84 -17.38 5.23 21.88
CA THR A 84 -18.69 4.65 21.54
C THR A 84 -18.79 3.16 21.85
N ASP A 85 -17.68 2.41 21.78
CA ASP A 85 -17.62 0.99 22.12
C ASP A 85 -16.28 0.67 22.81
N ARG A 86 -16.36 0.42 24.13
CA ARG A 86 -15.18 0.09 24.97
C ARG A 86 -14.44 -1.18 24.55
N ARG A 87 -15.03 -2.00 23.68
CA ARG A 87 -14.39 -3.21 23.13
C ARG A 87 -13.50 -2.92 21.94
N GLN A 88 -13.62 -1.74 21.35
CA GLN A 88 -12.85 -1.34 20.19
C GLN A 88 -11.74 -0.37 20.56
N THR A 89 -10.65 -0.46 19.81
CA THR A 89 -9.53 0.48 19.87
C THR A 89 -9.53 1.29 18.57
N ASP A 90 -9.65 2.60 18.70
CA ASP A 90 -9.51 3.52 17.59
C ASP A 90 -8.04 3.86 17.38
N ILE A 91 -7.68 4.03 16.13
CA ILE A 91 -6.33 4.41 15.70
C ILE A 91 -6.44 5.78 15.05
N SER A 92 -5.65 6.72 15.53
CA SER A 92 -5.65 8.10 15.03
C SER A 92 -4.27 8.52 14.58
N VAL A 93 -4.20 9.42 13.61
CA VAL A 93 -2.97 10.01 13.12
C VAL A 93 -2.54 11.16 14.04
N THR A 94 -1.25 11.27 14.30
CA THR A 94 -0.65 12.40 15.04
C THR A 94 -0.33 13.57 14.10
N ALA A 95 0.02 14.72 14.67
CA ALA A 95 0.56 15.85 13.89
C ALA A 95 1.81 15.46 13.10
N LYS A 96 2.71 14.66 13.69
CA LYS A 96 3.89 14.12 13.02
C LYS A 96 3.51 13.20 11.85
N GLY A 97 2.50 12.35 12.02
CA GLY A 97 1.98 11.51 10.95
C GLY A 97 1.38 12.32 9.80
N ARG A 98 0.63 13.37 10.09
CA ARG A 98 0.09 14.28 9.06
C ARG A 98 1.19 15.01 8.29
N GLN A 99 2.24 15.43 8.99
CA GLN A 99 3.39 16.05 8.36
C GLN A 99 4.11 15.08 7.42
N ALA A 100 4.31 13.82 7.84
CA ALA A 100 4.91 12.79 7.01
C ALA A 100 4.11 12.58 5.70
N ILE A 101 2.77 12.56 5.77
CA ILE A 101 1.91 12.46 4.58
C ILE A 101 2.12 13.66 3.65
N ALA A 102 2.20 14.88 4.21
CA ALA A 102 2.38 16.09 3.42
C ALA A 102 3.76 16.18 2.74
N GLU A 103 4.81 15.65 3.38
CA GLU A 103 6.19 15.67 2.88
C GLU A 103 6.52 14.49 1.96
N ALA A 104 5.69 13.44 1.97
CA ALA A 104 5.92 12.26 1.16
C ALA A 104 5.80 12.55 -0.34
N PRO A 105 6.57 11.83 -1.19
CA PRO A 105 6.39 11.91 -2.65
C PRO A 105 4.98 11.47 -3.05
N ASP A 106 4.50 11.93 -4.22
CA ASP A 106 3.20 11.51 -4.77
C ASP A 106 3.15 9.99 -4.90
N PRO A 107 2.27 9.30 -4.15
CA PRO A 107 2.28 7.86 -4.08
C PRO A 107 2.07 7.20 -5.45
N LEU A 108 2.94 6.24 -5.78
CA LEU A 108 2.88 5.51 -7.04
C LEU A 108 1.50 4.88 -7.28
N GLN A 109 0.91 4.34 -6.22
CA GLN A 109 -0.43 3.77 -6.26
C GLN A 109 -1.49 4.82 -6.63
N GLN A 110 -1.46 6.01 -6.04
CA GLN A 110 -2.43 7.06 -6.35
C GLN A 110 -2.27 7.58 -7.78
N ARG A 111 -1.03 7.66 -8.29
CA ARG A 111 -0.78 7.96 -9.70
C ARG A 111 -1.37 6.92 -10.64
N PHE A 112 -1.22 5.64 -10.30
CA PHE A 112 -1.84 4.54 -11.03
C PHE A 112 -3.36 4.62 -11.00
N VAL A 113 -3.96 4.78 -9.81
CA VAL A 113 -5.42 4.84 -9.62
C VAL A 113 -6.03 5.95 -10.45
N ARG A 114 -5.50 7.18 -10.38
CA ARG A 114 -6.00 8.30 -11.18
C ARG A 114 -6.03 8.01 -12.68
N LYS A 115 -4.97 7.36 -13.19
CA LYS A 115 -4.89 7.01 -14.62
C LYS A 115 -5.80 5.86 -14.98
N PHE A 116 -5.92 4.88 -14.10
CA PHE A 116 -6.78 3.72 -14.28
C PHE A 116 -8.26 4.10 -14.30
N GLU A 117 -8.70 4.94 -13.35
CA GLU A 117 -10.07 5.44 -13.28
C GLU A 117 -10.46 6.31 -14.49
N ALA A 118 -9.51 6.94 -15.14
CA ALA A 118 -9.74 7.71 -16.37
C ALA A 118 -9.89 6.85 -17.63
N MET A 119 -9.64 5.55 -17.54
CA MET A 119 -9.79 4.61 -18.67
C MET A 119 -11.25 4.17 -18.80
N GLU A 120 -11.64 3.81 -20.02
CA GLU A 120 -12.93 3.18 -20.28
C GLU A 120 -12.99 1.78 -19.66
N ASP A 121 -14.20 1.31 -19.33
CA ASP A 121 -14.41 0.00 -18.67
C ASP A 121 -13.75 -1.16 -19.41
N TRP A 122 -13.82 -1.17 -20.73
CA TRP A 122 -13.19 -2.22 -21.54
C TRP A 122 -11.66 -2.18 -21.52
N GLU A 123 -11.08 -0.99 -21.40
CA GLU A 123 -9.63 -0.82 -21.24
C GLU A 123 -9.17 -1.32 -19.88
N GLN A 124 -9.91 -0.98 -18.83
CA GLN A 124 -9.66 -1.46 -17.45
C GLN A 124 -9.72 -2.99 -17.41
N ALA A 125 -10.77 -3.59 -17.97
CA ALA A 125 -10.91 -5.05 -18.03
C ALA A 125 -9.76 -5.71 -18.81
N GLY A 126 -9.36 -5.13 -19.93
CA GLY A 126 -8.23 -5.60 -20.72
C GLY A 126 -6.92 -5.54 -19.97
N LEU A 127 -6.67 -4.46 -19.24
CA LEU A 127 -5.46 -4.28 -18.43
C LEU A 127 -5.40 -5.28 -17.28
N ILE A 128 -6.51 -5.50 -16.58
CA ILE A 128 -6.60 -6.49 -15.49
C ILE A 128 -6.30 -7.88 -16.04
N ALA A 129 -6.95 -8.28 -17.14
CA ALA A 129 -6.72 -9.59 -17.75
C ALA A 129 -5.25 -9.80 -18.18
N ALA A 130 -4.61 -8.76 -18.72
CA ALA A 130 -3.21 -8.81 -19.11
C ALA A 130 -2.28 -8.97 -17.89
N LEU A 131 -2.53 -8.22 -16.81
CA LEU A 131 -1.73 -8.30 -15.58
C LEU A 131 -1.88 -9.66 -14.89
N GLU A 132 -3.10 -10.19 -14.80
CA GLU A 132 -3.34 -11.53 -14.25
C GLU A 132 -2.63 -12.62 -15.07
N ARG A 133 -2.63 -12.48 -16.39
CA ARG A 133 -1.92 -13.42 -17.26
C ARG A 133 -0.40 -13.36 -17.07
N VAL A 134 0.14 -12.17 -16.88
CA VAL A 134 1.58 -12.00 -16.55
C VAL A 134 1.89 -12.63 -15.20
N ALA A 135 1.06 -12.43 -14.19
CA ALA A 135 1.22 -13.06 -12.87
C ALA A 135 1.24 -14.60 -13.00
N ALA A 136 0.31 -15.18 -13.75
CA ALA A 136 0.27 -16.63 -14.00
C ALA A 136 1.53 -17.14 -14.72
N MET A 137 2.05 -16.39 -15.69
CA MET A 137 3.31 -16.74 -16.37
C MET A 137 4.54 -16.74 -15.46
N LEU A 138 4.45 -16.06 -14.33
CA LEU A 138 5.49 -15.98 -13.31
C LEU A 138 5.22 -16.90 -12.10
N ASP A 139 4.24 -17.80 -12.21
CA ASP A 139 3.77 -18.67 -11.12
C ASP A 139 3.40 -17.90 -9.85
N ALA A 140 2.84 -16.70 -10.04
CA ALA A 140 2.55 -15.74 -8.96
C ALA A 140 1.05 -15.55 -8.70
N GLU A 141 0.18 -16.34 -9.32
CA GLU A 141 -1.28 -16.24 -9.16
C GLU A 141 -1.76 -16.52 -7.75
N ASP A 142 -1.06 -17.39 -7.02
CA ASP A 142 -1.41 -17.78 -5.65
C ASP A 142 -0.65 -16.98 -4.58
N ILE A 143 0.18 -16.02 -4.99
CA ILE A 143 0.88 -15.16 -4.03
C ILE A 143 -0.11 -14.18 -3.42
N ASP A 144 -0.22 -14.23 -2.09
CA ASP A 144 -1.03 -13.26 -1.35
C ASP A 144 -0.37 -11.88 -1.43
N ALA A 145 -1.10 -10.92 -1.99
CA ALA A 145 -0.60 -9.57 -2.21
C ALA A 145 -1.64 -8.52 -1.82
N ALA A 146 -1.23 -7.61 -0.96
CA ALA A 146 -2.02 -6.42 -0.66
C ALA A 146 -2.05 -5.48 -1.89
N PRO A 147 -3.13 -4.70 -2.10
CA PRO A 147 -3.19 -3.75 -3.19
C PRO A 147 -2.31 -2.51 -2.94
N VAL A 148 -1.04 -2.75 -2.67
CA VAL A 148 -0.01 -1.75 -2.42
C VAL A 148 1.19 -2.08 -3.30
N LEU A 149 1.59 -1.13 -4.12
CA LEU A 149 2.76 -1.30 -5.00
C LEU A 149 4.05 -1.09 -4.19
N ASP A 150 4.60 -2.19 -3.69
CA ASP A 150 5.87 -2.23 -2.97
C ASP A 150 6.63 -3.52 -3.30
N THR A 151 7.95 -3.47 -3.22
CA THR A 151 8.83 -4.62 -3.46
C THR A 151 8.96 -5.61 -2.29
N GLY A 152 8.19 -5.42 -1.23
CA GLY A 152 7.82 -6.51 -0.31
C GLY A 152 8.85 -7.00 0.70
N GLU A 153 9.92 -6.30 0.99
CA GLU A 153 10.85 -6.71 2.08
C GLU A 153 10.23 -6.66 3.49
N SER A 154 8.99 -6.17 3.60
CA SER A 154 8.37 -5.91 4.91
C SER A 154 7.30 -6.92 5.33
N LEU A 155 6.92 -7.86 4.48
CA LEU A 155 5.87 -8.84 4.80
C LEU A 155 6.40 -10.18 5.32
N THR A 156 7.73 -10.38 5.32
CA THR A 156 8.38 -11.58 5.84
C THR A 156 9.17 -11.28 7.09
N THR A 157 8.49 -11.04 8.18
CA THR A 157 9.09 -11.36 9.49
C THR A 157 8.01 -11.90 10.40
N SER A 158 8.12 -13.18 10.65
CA SER A 158 7.39 -14.04 11.56
C SER A 158 6.97 -13.37 12.85
#